data_091969d160afc177b95a239282a58e24
#
_entry.id   091969d160afc177b95a239282a58e24
#
_cell.length_a   1.000
_cell.length_b   1.000
_cell.length_c   1.000
_cell.angle_alpha   90.00
_cell.angle_beta   90.00
_cell.angle_gamma   90.00
#
_symmetry.space_group_name_H-M   'P 1'
#
loop_
_entity.id
_entity.type
_entity.pdbx_description
1 polymer ?
#
loop_
_entity_poly.entity_id
_entity_poly.type
_entity_poly.pdbx_seq_one_letter_code
_entity_poly.pdbx_strand_id
1 'polypeptide(L)'
;MFFVCIALWGLIACGSSSKNDFPNLSPDEFERLIQDENVQRVDVRTVAEYSEGHIPGSININVLDEQFAAYADELLDKNEPVAVYCKSGRRSRNAARLLSQKGFKVYNLDKGFENWKENGKEIEK
;
A
#
# COMPACT_ATOMS: atom_id res chain seq x y z
N MET A 1 -43.28 -12.89 -4.41
CA MET A 1 -42.66 -12.79 -4.38
C MET A 1 -41.55 -12.88 -4.35
N PHE A 2 -41.35 -12.92 -4.65
CA PHE A 2 -40.40 -12.97 -4.63
C PHE A 2 -39.38 -12.62 -4.33
N PHE A 3 -39.31 -12.28 -4.35
CA PHE A 3 -38.47 -11.80 -4.10
C PHE A 3 -37.68 -11.91 -3.56
N VAL A 4 -37.48 -11.92 -3.45
CA VAL A 4 -36.89 -12.06 -2.72
C VAL A 4 -35.82 -12.45 -2.75
N CYS A 5 -35.54 -12.76 -3.21
CA CYS A 5 -34.58 -13.22 -3.33
C CYS A 5 -33.60 -12.64 -3.38
N ILE A 6 -33.64 -12.23 -3.70
CA ILE A 6 -32.82 -11.58 -3.81
C ILE A 6 -32.06 -11.29 -2.95
N ALA A 7 -32.16 -11.02 -2.51
CA ALA A 7 -31.49 -10.60 -1.66
C ALA A 7 -30.56 -11.34 -1.25
N LEU A 8 -30.54 -12.03 -1.27
CA LEU A 8 -29.68 -12.71 -0.81
C LEU A 8 -28.52 -12.59 -1.32
N TRP A 9 -28.36 -12.40 -2.07
CA TRP A 9 -27.25 -12.45 -2.55
C TRP A 9 -26.49 -11.54 -2.27
N GLY A 10 -26.88 -10.90 -2.31
CA GLY A 10 -26.07 -10.05 -2.12
C GLY A 10 -25.26 -10.26 -1.10
N LEU A 11 -25.54 -10.70 -0.49
CA LEU A 11 -24.77 -10.71 0.50
C LEU A 11 -23.64 -11.22 0.36
N ILE A 12 -23.54 -11.66 -0.22
CA ILE A 12 -22.53 -12.12 -0.27
C ILE A 12 -21.58 -11.55 -0.53
N ALA A 13 -21.72 -11.30 -1.16
CA ALA A 13 -20.77 -10.82 -1.54
C ALA A 13 -20.15 -10.18 -0.74
N CYS A 14 -20.41 -9.74 -0.51
CA CYS A 14 -19.84 -9.02 0.13
C CYS A 14 -19.08 -9.38 0.99
N GLY A 15 -19.39 -9.78 1.54
CA GLY A 15 -18.61 -9.98 2.47
C GLY A 15 -17.46 -10.43 2.22
N SER A 16 -17.38 -10.72 1.26
CA SER A 16 -16.25 -11.27 0.98
C SER A 16 -15.15 -10.42 1.05
N SER A 17 -15.32 -9.25 1.00
CA SER A 17 -14.20 -8.42 1.02
C SER A 17 -13.43 -8.60 2.25
N SER A 18 -12.22 -8.93 2.11
CA SER A 18 -11.36 -9.16 3.22
C SER A 18 -10.62 -7.89 3.57
N LYS A 19 -10.40 -7.67 4.85
CA LYS A 19 -9.57 -6.56 5.28
C LYS A 19 -8.12 -6.77 4.90
N ASN A 20 -7.77 -7.98 4.48
CA ASN A 20 -6.39 -8.29 4.10
C ASN A 20 -6.17 -8.15 2.61
N ASP A 21 -7.22 -7.86 1.87
CA ASP A 21 -7.09 -7.70 0.43
C ASP A 21 -6.63 -6.31 0.07
N PHE A 22 -5.73 -6.24 -0.88
CA PHE A 22 -5.26 -4.98 -1.42
C PHE A 22 -4.71 -5.25 -2.82
N PRO A 23 -4.83 -4.28 -3.74
CA PRO A 23 -4.28 -4.47 -5.09
C PRO A 23 -2.76 -4.48 -5.07
N ASN A 24 -2.19 -5.34 -5.90
CA ASN A 24 -0.76 -5.37 -6.17
C ASN A 24 -0.56 -4.79 -7.55
N LEU A 25 0.19 -3.72 -7.65
CA LEU A 25 0.31 -2.93 -8.87
C LEU A 25 1.65 -3.10 -9.54
N SER A 26 1.66 -3.01 -10.86
CA SER A 26 2.89 -2.94 -11.64
C SER A 26 3.51 -1.57 -11.46
N PRO A 27 4.79 -1.38 -11.88
CA PRO A 27 5.40 -0.06 -11.82
C PRO A 27 4.59 1.00 -12.57
N ASP A 28 4.06 0.68 -13.75
CA ASP A 28 3.26 1.64 -14.50
C ASP A 28 1.98 2.02 -13.77
N GLU A 29 1.31 1.03 -13.19
CA GLU A 29 0.07 1.28 -12.45
C GLU A 29 0.34 2.10 -11.20
N PHE A 30 1.41 1.76 -10.49
CA PHE A 30 1.80 2.47 -9.28
C PHE A 30 2.17 3.92 -9.62
N GLU A 31 2.92 4.11 -10.71
CA GLU A 31 3.29 5.45 -11.16
C GLU A 31 2.05 6.29 -11.45
N ARG A 32 1.06 5.71 -12.12
CA ARG A 32 -0.17 6.44 -12.40
C ARG A 32 -0.91 6.79 -11.10
N LEU A 33 -0.95 5.85 -10.17
CA LEU A 33 -1.63 6.08 -8.89
C LEU A 33 -1.03 7.27 -8.15
N ILE A 34 0.30 7.33 -8.08
CA ILE A 34 0.96 8.38 -7.30
C ILE A 34 1.03 9.72 -8.00
N GLN A 35 0.46 9.85 -9.22
CA GLN A 35 0.28 11.16 -9.81
C GLN A 35 -0.71 11.99 -8.97
N ASP A 36 -1.61 11.33 -8.29
CA ASP A 36 -2.53 11.99 -7.38
C ASP A 36 -1.77 12.31 -6.10
N GLU A 37 -1.64 13.60 -5.81
CA GLU A 37 -0.84 14.06 -4.67
C GLU A 37 -1.49 13.70 -3.33
N ASN A 38 -2.75 13.33 -3.34
CA ASN A 38 -3.41 12.90 -2.10
C ASN A 38 -3.03 11.47 -1.71
N VAL A 39 -2.43 10.73 -2.63
CA VAL A 39 -1.98 9.37 -2.32
C VAL A 39 -0.71 9.46 -1.48
N GLN A 40 -0.74 8.84 -0.32
CA GLN A 40 0.38 8.85 0.61
C GLN A 40 1.36 7.76 0.23
N ARG A 41 2.60 8.12 -0.05
CA ARG A 41 3.63 7.19 -0.51
C ARG A 41 4.48 6.77 0.66
N VAL A 42 4.52 5.47 0.93
CA VAL A 42 5.19 4.96 2.12
C VAL A 42 6.22 3.90 1.74
N ASP A 43 7.47 4.19 2.07
CA ASP A 43 8.58 3.26 1.92
C ASP A 43 8.73 2.53 3.24
N VAL A 44 8.46 1.21 3.24
CA VAL A 44 8.50 0.46 4.49
C VAL A 44 9.81 -0.28 4.72
N ARG A 45 10.86 0.14 3.99
CA ARG A 45 12.20 -0.43 4.16
C ARG A 45 12.90 0.23 5.35
N THR A 46 14.13 -0.19 5.60
CA THR A 46 14.95 0.43 6.64
C THR A 46 15.34 1.85 6.22
N VAL A 47 15.72 2.66 7.20
CA VAL A 47 16.13 4.03 6.93
C VAL A 47 17.39 4.06 6.06
N ALA A 48 18.27 3.09 6.21
CA ALA A 48 19.48 3.02 5.39
C ALA A 48 19.13 2.81 3.92
N GLU A 49 18.21 1.89 3.65
CA GLU A 49 17.76 1.66 2.27
C GLU A 49 17.11 2.91 1.69
N TYR A 50 16.25 3.53 2.47
CA TYR A 50 15.56 4.75 2.04
C TYR A 50 16.55 5.86 1.69
N SER A 51 17.58 6.01 2.51
CA SER A 51 18.57 7.06 2.29
C SER A 51 19.38 6.87 1.03
N GLU A 52 19.53 5.63 0.57
CA GLU A 52 20.28 5.35 -0.64
C GLU A 52 19.47 5.64 -1.90
N GLY A 53 18.17 5.78 -1.77
CA GLY A 53 17.30 6.08 -2.89
C GLY A 53 15.90 5.63 -2.58
N HIS A 54 14.91 6.40 -3.02
CA HIS A 54 13.50 6.08 -2.76
C HIS A 54 12.63 6.72 -3.83
N ILE A 55 11.38 6.32 -3.87
CA ILE A 55 10.41 6.91 -4.80
C ILE A 55 10.14 8.35 -4.34
N PRO A 56 10.18 9.33 -5.26
CA PRO A 56 10.01 10.72 -4.87
C PRO A 56 8.74 10.95 -4.07
N GLY A 57 8.87 11.74 -3.02
CA GLY A 57 7.73 12.10 -2.18
C GLY A 57 7.30 11.04 -1.18
N SER A 58 8.03 9.92 -1.09
CA SER A 58 7.67 8.90 -0.12
C SER A 58 8.23 9.24 1.26
N ILE A 59 7.53 8.78 2.29
CA ILE A 59 8.04 8.87 3.66
C ILE A 59 8.44 7.47 4.09
N ASN A 60 9.37 7.41 5.02
CA ASN A 60 9.89 6.11 5.47
C ASN A 60 9.27 5.70 6.80
N ILE A 61 8.59 4.57 6.81
CA ILE A 61 8.10 3.96 8.04
C ILE A 61 8.49 2.49 7.97
N ASN A 62 9.54 2.13 8.69
CA ASN A 62 10.12 0.78 8.61
C ASN A 62 9.18 -0.27 9.22
N VAL A 63 8.71 -1.22 8.40
CA VAL A 63 7.76 -2.22 8.88
C VAL A 63 8.39 -3.20 9.87
N LEU A 64 9.71 -3.27 9.92
CA LEU A 64 10.40 -4.12 10.90
C LEU A 64 10.46 -3.49 12.29
N ASP A 65 10.13 -2.22 12.39
CA ASP A 65 10.11 -1.53 13.68
C ASP A 65 8.86 -1.95 14.44
N GLU A 66 9.01 -2.30 15.71
CA GLU A 66 7.88 -2.69 16.54
C GLU A 66 6.82 -1.60 16.64
N GLN A 67 7.22 -0.35 16.45
CA GLN A 67 6.31 0.79 16.53
C GLN A 67 5.65 1.11 15.20
N PHE A 68 5.79 0.24 14.21
CA PHE A 68 5.26 0.51 12.87
C PHE A 68 3.80 0.96 12.90
N ALA A 69 2.96 0.22 13.63
CA ALA A 69 1.53 0.53 13.67
C ALA A 69 1.27 1.90 14.30
N ALA A 70 2.02 2.23 15.35
CA ALA A 70 1.86 3.50 16.03
C ALA A 70 2.31 4.66 15.13
N TYR A 71 3.42 4.48 14.43
CA TYR A 71 3.89 5.51 13.50
C TYR A 71 2.90 5.72 12.36
N ALA A 72 2.32 4.62 11.86
CA ALA A 72 1.35 4.73 10.78
C ALA A 72 0.14 5.55 11.23
N ASP A 73 -0.37 5.28 12.44
CA ASP A 73 -1.50 6.04 12.96
C ASP A 73 -1.17 7.51 13.10
N GLU A 74 0.06 7.80 13.50
CA GLU A 74 0.47 9.17 13.74
C GLU A 74 0.72 9.94 12.44
N LEU A 75 1.31 9.27 11.46
CA LEU A 75 1.82 9.94 10.27
C LEU A 75 0.90 9.89 9.06
N LEU A 76 -0.05 8.96 9.03
CA LEU A 76 -0.90 8.75 7.86
C LEU A 76 -2.35 9.13 8.14
N ASP A 77 -3.00 9.60 7.08
CA ASP A 77 -4.41 9.99 7.13
C ASP A 77 -5.25 8.84 6.58
N LYS A 78 -6.17 8.32 7.38
CA LYS A 78 -7.01 7.21 6.94
C LYS A 78 -8.01 7.58 5.86
N ASN A 79 -8.21 8.87 5.64
CA ASN A 79 -9.12 9.34 4.61
C ASN A 79 -8.46 9.39 3.22
N GLU A 80 -7.15 9.16 3.14
CA GLU A 80 -6.43 9.21 1.88
C GLU A 80 -5.80 7.84 1.58
N PRO A 81 -5.71 7.46 0.31
CA PRO A 81 -5.10 6.17 -0.04
C PRO A 81 -3.61 6.12 0.32
N VAL A 82 -3.12 4.92 0.56
CA VAL A 82 -1.72 4.68 0.88
C VAL A 82 -1.12 3.79 -0.21
N ALA A 83 -0.01 4.24 -0.79
CA ALA A 83 0.75 3.46 -1.77
C ALA A 83 2.03 3.03 -1.10
N VAL A 84 2.19 1.73 -0.89
CA VAL A 84 3.26 1.18 -0.07
C VAL A 84 4.21 0.34 -0.91
N TYR A 85 5.51 0.38 -0.58
CA TYR A 85 6.49 -0.46 -1.27
C TYR A 85 7.67 -0.79 -0.35
N CYS A 86 8.37 -1.86 -0.71
CA CYS A 86 9.63 -2.19 -0.07
C CYS A 86 10.64 -2.52 -1.18
N LYS A 87 11.64 -3.35 -0.91
CA LYS A 87 12.65 -3.65 -1.90
C LYS A 87 12.12 -4.58 -3.00
N SER A 88 11.47 -5.68 -2.62
CA SER A 88 11.05 -6.72 -3.56
C SER A 88 9.56 -7.08 -3.45
N GLY A 89 8.82 -6.43 -2.57
CA GLY A 89 7.39 -6.67 -2.38
C GLY A 89 7.05 -7.50 -1.16
N ARG A 90 8.02 -8.16 -0.53
CA ARG A 90 7.75 -9.07 0.56
C ARG A 90 7.36 -8.36 1.85
N ARG A 91 8.19 -7.42 2.29
CA ARG A 91 7.89 -6.64 3.50
C ARG A 91 6.67 -5.78 3.32
N SER A 92 6.49 -5.25 2.10
CA SER A 92 5.37 -4.35 1.86
C SER A 92 4.03 -5.07 1.82
N ARG A 93 4.00 -6.35 1.42
CA ARG A 93 2.76 -7.10 1.51
C ARG A 93 2.33 -7.25 2.97
N ASN A 94 3.29 -7.47 3.87
CA ASN A 94 2.99 -7.53 5.29
C ASN A 94 2.51 -6.17 5.81
N ALA A 95 3.21 -5.10 5.41
CA ALA A 95 2.81 -3.76 5.80
C ALA A 95 1.40 -3.43 5.29
N ALA A 96 1.12 -3.79 4.03
CA ALA A 96 -0.18 -3.53 3.44
C ALA A 96 -1.29 -4.24 4.21
N ARG A 97 -1.02 -5.48 4.63
CA ARG A 97 -2.01 -6.23 5.41
C ARG A 97 -2.28 -5.54 6.74
N LEU A 98 -1.20 -5.13 7.43
CA LEU A 98 -1.34 -4.46 8.72
C LEU A 98 -2.12 -3.14 8.56
N LEU A 99 -1.81 -2.37 7.55
CA LEU A 99 -2.47 -1.10 7.31
C LEU A 99 -3.93 -1.29 6.92
N SER A 100 -4.21 -2.30 6.09
CA SER A 100 -5.58 -2.60 5.70
C SER A 100 -6.42 -2.99 6.91
N GLN A 101 -5.85 -3.76 7.82
CA GLN A 101 -6.55 -4.14 9.05
C GLN A 101 -6.88 -2.95 9.93
N LYS A 102 -6.08 -1.89 9.82
CA LYS A 102 -6.31 -0.67 10.58
C LYS A 102 -7.31 0.27 9.92
N GLY A 103 -7.78 -0.07 8.72
CA GLY A 103 -8.78 0.73 8.03
C GLY A 103 -8.24 1.63 6.93
N PHE A 104 -6.96 1.54 6.60
CA PHE A 104 -6.40 2.28 5.48
C PHE A 104 -6.75 1.61 4.17
N LYS A 105 -6.92 2.39 3.12
CA LYS A 105 -7.06 1.86 1.77
C LYS A 105 -5.67 1.80 1.16
N VAL A 106 -5.19 0.60 0.88
CA VAL A 106 -3.78 0.38 0.56
C VAL A 106 -3.60 -0.22 -0.82
N TYR A 107 -2.55 0.23 -1.51
CA TYR A 107 -2.10 -0.32 -2.78
C TYR A 107 -0.64 -0.68 -2.62
N ASN A 108 -0.24 -1.83 -3.13
CA ASN A 108 1.14 -2.32 -2.99
C ASN A 108 1.85 -2.35 -4.33
N LEU A 109 3.10 -1.90 -4.35
CA LEU A 109 3.97 -2.06 -5.53
C LEU A 109 4.49 -3.49 -5.51
N ASP A 110 3.98 -4.32 -6.42
CA ASP A 110 4.11 -5.76 -6.34
C ASP A 110 5.56 -6.26 -6.23
N LYS A 111 6.45 -5.76 -7.08
CA LYS A 111 7.83 -6.23 -7.12
C LYS A 111 8.81 -5.24 -6.54
N GLY A 112 8.32 -4.17 -5.94
CA GLY A 112 9.12 -3.29 -5.13
C GLY A 112 10.05 -2.34 -5.85
N PHE A 113 10.90 -1.72 -5.06
CA PHE A 113 11.78 -0.65 -5.51
C PHE A 113 12.81 -1.14 -6.55
N GLU A 114 13.30 -2.38 -6.42
CA GLU A 114 14.27 -2.89 -7.40
C GLU A 114 13.65 -2.94 -8.79
N ASN A 115 12.44 -3.46 -8.88
CA ASN A 115 11.75 -3.54 -10.16
C ASN A 115 11.37 -2.14 -10.67
N TRP A 116 11.03 -1.24 -9.77
CA TRP A 116 10.75 0.16 -10.10
C TRP A 116 11.95 0.77 -10.82
N LYS A 117 13.15 0.59 -10.26
CA LYS A 117 14.37 1.11 -10.86
C LYS A 117 14.68 0.44 -12.21
N GLU A 118 14.48 -0.88 -12.27
CA GLU A 118 14.72 -1.62 -13.51
C GLU A 118 13.84 -1.13 -14.64
N ASN A 119 12.68 -0.61 -14.31
CA ASN A 119 11.77 -0.05 -15.30
C ASN A 119 12.03 1.42 -15.59
N GLY A 120 13.14 1.95 -15.09
CA GLY A 120 13.55 3.32 -15.40
C GLY A 120 12.74 4.40 -14.74
N LYS A 121 12.01 4.06 -13.68
CA LYS A 121 11.16 5.05 -13.01
C LYS A 121 11.97 5.97 -12.14
N GLU A 122 11.42 7.14 -11.86
CA GLU A 122 12.11 8.20 -11.14
C GLU A 122 12.38 7.84 -9.68
N ILE A 123 13.56 8.20 -9.20
CA ILE A 123 13.92 8.06 -7.79
C ILE A 123 14.61 9.32 -7.32
N GLU A 124 14.68 9.47 -5.99
CA GLU A 124 15.45 10.57 -5.39
C GLU A 124 16.19 10.05 -4.17
N LYS A 125 17.14 10.82 -3.70
CA LYS A 125 17.90 10.45 -2.50
C LYS A 125 17.70 11.43 -1.37
#